data_8e4214cf86d47875782b0b27742ae12d
#
_entry.id   8e4214cf86d47875782b0b27742ae12d
#
_cell.length_a   1.000
_cell.length_b   1.000
_cell.length_c   1.000
_cell.angle_alpha   90.00
_cell.angle_beta   90.00
_cell.angle_gamma   90.00
#
_symmetry.space_group_name_H-M   'P 1'
#
loop_
_entity.id
_entity.type
_entity.pdbx_description
1 polymer ?
#
loop_
_entity_poly.entity_id
_entity_poly.type
_entity_poly.pdbx_seq_one_letter_code
_entity_poly.pdbx_strand_id
1 'polypeptide(L)'
;MTAATVTPQELIDRAAAIAPTLVARQAETEERTCYALDTHEQFREAGFYRMLTPRRYGGYEFDVPTFVRVIANLARGCPSTAWQVCLPTAHTLLVAAWFTERAQDELFADPDFLCPSVAAPVGEARATGDGFLELTGTHRYCSGAPYATHYLGQTLPAGGGPPMLFVAPRSTWTMLDDWGHTLGLKGSGSNSIVFDGSRIPEYFALADTQMLHVDNSGGTPGQRLHGNPMYLGRALSFFGLEFIALAVGMVKGALDEYLELISTRTTHRPPVVLRSHDPDYQRWYGHARAKVDTAEAAMLSAADQYMEACRRQVEDGVAFDVEEDLRLQSITRESVRLCWDALQEYMFRTAGSGAAHDGQRMQRIWRDMSMVWGHLASVIGDWAARGMTTEHLGIEQEGTGPRNV
;
A
#
# COMPACT_ATOMS: atom_id res chain seq x y z
N MET A 1 -19.96 -11.00 27.98
CA MET A 1 -19.90 -11.67 26.68
C MET A 1 -18.58 -11.25 26.06
N THR A 2 -17.59 -12.15 25.97
CA THR A 2 -16.37 -11.88 25.21
C THR A 2 -16.77 -11.67 23.75
N ALA A 3 -16.50 -10.50 23.19
CA ALA A 3 -16.66 -10.24 21.77
C ALA A 3 -15.96 -11.39 21.01
N ALA A 4 -16.64 -12.01 20.06
CA ALA A 4 -16.03 -13.05 19.23
C ALA A 4 -14.79 -12.44 18.56
N THR A 5 -13.64 -13.06 18.77
CA THR A 5 -12.37 -12.60 18.22
C THR A 5 -12.42 -12.84 16.72
N VAL A 6 -12.36 -11.78 15.92
CA VAL A 6 -12.29 -11.87 14.45
C VAL A 6 -11.06 -12.68 14.06
N THR A 7 -11.22 -13.65 13.15
CA THR A 7 -10.11 -14.44 12.61
C THR A 7 -9.56 -13.84 11.32
N PRO A 8 -8.30 -14.15 10.92
CA PRO A 8 -7.76 -13.73 9.64
C PRO A 8 -8.66 -14.08 8.45
N GLN A 9 -9.19 -15.33 8.41
CA GLN A 9 -10.05 -15.78 7.32
C GLN A 9 -11.38 -15.01 7.28
N GLU A 10 -12.00 -14.73 8.44
CA GLU A 10 -13.21 -13.90 8.46
C GLU A 10 -12.99 -12.49 7.92
N LEU A 11 -11.82 -11.88 8.18
CA LEU A 11 -11.52 -10.56 7.63
C LEU A 11 -11.31 -10.60 6.12
N ILE A 12 -10.65 -11.64 5.60
CA ILE A 12 -10.49 -11.89 4.16
C ILE A 12 -11.87 -12.09 3.50
N ASP A 13 -12.74 -12.88 4.12
CA ASP A 13 -14.09 -13.14 3.60
C ASP A 13 -14.97 -11.89 3.60
N ARG A 14 -14.88 -11.04 4.62
CA ARG A 14 -15.54 -9.72 4.66
C ARG A 14 -15.08 -8.82 3.51
N ALA A 15 -13.78 -8.80 3.22
CA ALA A 15 -13.25 -8.03 2.09
C ALA A 15 -13.74 -8.56 0.74
N ALA A 16 -13.83 -9.88 0.58
CA ALA A 16 -14.40 -10.49 -0.62
C ALA A 16 -15.91 -10.18 -0.76
N ALA A 17 -16.65 -10.23 0.34
CA ALA A 17 -18.10 -9.98 0.35
C ALA A 17 -18.47 -8.52 0.01
N ILE A 18 -17.64 -7.55 0.37
CA ILE A 18 -17.90 -6.13 0.09
C ILE A 18 -17.49 -5.72 -1.35
N ALA A 19 -16.61 -6.47 -2.00
CA ALA A 19 -16.08 -6.13 -3.32
C ALA A 19 -17.15 -5.82 -4.38
N PRO A 20 -18.28 -6.55 -4.50
CA PRO A 20 -19.35 -6.20 -5.44
C PRO A 20 -19.98 -4.83 -5.18
N THR A 21 -20.13 -4.43 -3.92
CA THR A 21 -20.62 -3.09 -3.54
C THR A 21 -19.63 -2.02 -3.98
N LEU A 22 -18.33 -2.26 -3.82
CA LEU A 22 -17.29 -1.34 -4.28
C LEU A 22 -17.28 -1.20 -5.81
N VAL A 23 -17.53 -2.30 -6.56
CA VAL A 23 -17.70 -2.25 -8.02
C VAL A 23 -18.84 -1.30 -8.39
N ALA A 24 -19.98 -1.43 -7.75
CA ALA A 24 -21.16 -0.59 -8.05
C ALA A 24 -20.94 0.90 -7.75
N ARG A 25 -20.06 1.21 -6.78
CA ARG A 25 -19.79 2.57 -6.30
C ARG A 25 -18.54 3.23 -6.89
N GLN A 26 -17.85 2.60 -7.83
CA GLN A 26 -16.60 3.14 -8.41
C GLN A 26 -16.77 4.55 -9.02
N ALA A 27 -17.88 4.79 -9.72
CA ALA A 27 -18.14 6.10 -10.34
C ALA A 27 -18.32 7.20 -9.27
N GLU A 28 -19.11 6.92 -8.23
CA GLU A 28 -19.28 7.81 -7.09
C GLU A 28 -17.94 8.10 -6.39
N THR A 29 -17.14 7.07 -6.14
CA THR A 29 -15.82 7.20 -5.52
C THR A 29 -14.88 8.09 -6.35
N GLU A 30 -14.90 7.95 -7.67
CA GLU A 30 -14.09 8.78 -8.57
C GLU A 30 -14.56 10.25 -8.57
N GLU A 31 -15.88 10.49 -8.59
CA GLU A 31 -16.47 11.83 -8.54
C GLU A 31 -16.20 12.53 -7.20
N ARG A 32 -16.29 11.81 -6.11
CA ARG A 32 -16.04 12.31 -4.75
C ARG A 32 -14.57 12.47 -4.40
N THR A 33 -13.66 11.97 -5.23
CA THR A 33 -12.22 11.88 -4.99
C THR A 33 -11.79 10.99 -3.81
N CYS A 34 -12.75 10.39 -3.11
CA CYS A 34 -12.59 9.41 -2.03
C CYS A 34 -13.85 8.55 -1.92
N TYR A 35 -13.80 7.40 -1.25
CA TYR A 35 -15.01 6.65 -0.95
C TYR A 35 -15.94 7.43 0.03
N ALA A 36 -17.22 7.11 0.01
CA ALA A 36 -18.20 7.82 0.79
C ALA A 36 -18.14 7.47 2.30
N LEU A 37 -18.70 8.33 3.15
CA LEU A 37 -18.66 8.17 4.60
C LEU A 37 -19.31 6.85 5.08
N ASP A 38 -20.41 6.43 4.47
CA ASP A 38 -21.07 5.16 4.80
C ASP A 38 -20.18 3.94 4.47
N THR A 39 -19.35 4.03 3.42
CA THR A 39 -18.32 3.03 3.12
C THR A 39 -17.22 3.05 4.18
N HIS A 40 -16.82 4.24 4.65
CA HIS A 40 -15.87 4.37 5.76
C HIS A 40 -16.39 3.68 7.03
N GLU A 41 -17.64 3.94 7.41
CA GLU A 41 -18.26 3.31 8.57
C GLU A 41 -18.35 1.78 8.40
N GLN A 42 -18.72 1.32 7.20
CA GLN A 42 -18.75 -0.12 6.89
C GLN A 42 -17.36 -0.77 7.03
N PHE A 43 -16.29 -0.09 6.60
CA PHE A 43 -14.92 -0.59 6.75
C PHE A 43 -14.47 -0.63 8.21
N ARG A 44 -14.87 0.37 8.99
CA ARG A 44 -14.62 0.44 10.43
C ARG A 44 -15.33 -0.70 11.17
N GLU A 45 -16.60 -0.93 10.89
CA GLU A 45 -17.39 -2.03 11.44
C GLU A 45 -16.86 -3.40 11.02
N ALA A 46 -16.41 -3.53 9.76
CA ALA A 46 -15.78 -4.74 9.27
C ALA A 46 -14.41 -5.02 9.92
N GLY A 47 -13.78 -4.00 10.52
CA GLY A 47 -12.51 -4.11 11.23
C GLY A 47 -11.27 -3.98 10.34
N PHE A 48 -11.40 -3.47 9.11
CA PHE A 48 -10.25 -3.38 8.19
C PHE A 48 -9.15 -2.45 8.70
N TYR A 49 -9.49 -1.41 9.46
CA TYR A 49 -8.50 -0.46 9.99
C TYR A 49 -7.68 -1.03 11.14
N ARG A 50 -8.14 -2.13 11.78
CA ARG A 50 -7.53 -2.75 12.96
C ARG A 50 -6.60 -3.90 12.62
N MET A 51 -6.47 -4.28 11.34
CA MET A 51 -5.80 -5.53 10.98
C MET A 51 -4.33 -5.60 11.41
N LEU A 52 -3.60 -4.49 11.32
CA LEU A 52 -2.19 -4.40 11.70
C LEU A 52 -1.97 -3.67 13.05
N THR A 53 -3.00 -3.08 13.64
CA THR A 53 -2.91 -2.43 14.96
C THR A 53 -2.58 -3.49 16.02
N PRO A 54 -1.61 -3.22 16.93
CA PRO A 54 -1.22 -4.19 17.96
C PRO A 54 -2.40 -4.60 18.85
N ARG A 55 -2.43 -5.86 19.29
CA ARG A 55 -3.48 -6.39 20.19
C ARG A 55 -3.54 -5.64 21.52
N ARG A 56 -2.40 -5.19 22.01
CA ARG A 56 -2.29 -4.35 23.20
C ARG A 56 -3.21 -3.12 23.13
N TYR A 57 -3.42 -2.58 21.95
CA TYR A 57 -4.22 -1.38 21.69
C TYR A 57 -5.59 -1.69 21.07
N GLY A 58 -6.06 -2.93 21.15
CA GLY A 58 -7.39 -3.33 20.66
C GLY A 58 -7.46 -3.69 19.18
N GLY A 59 -6.31 -3.77 18.50
CA GLY A 59 -6.22 -4.26 17.12
C GLY A 59 -6.19 -5.78 17.03
N TYR A 60 -6.15 -6.28 15.80
CA TYR A 60 -6.07 -7.73 15.53
C TYR A 60 -4.65 -8.25 15.46
N GLU A 61 -3.70 -7.39 15.11
CA GLU A 61 -2.28 -7.74 14.96
C GLU A 61 -2.10 -8.95 14.02
N PHE A 62 -2.80 -8.92 12.89
CA PHE A 62 -2.71 -9.96 11.88
C PHE A 62 -1.40 -9.84 11.09
N ASP A 63 -1.00 -10.96 10.50
CA ASP A 63 0.22 -11.07 9.72
C ASP A 63 0.10 -10.41 8.32
N VAL A 64 1.26 -10.21 7.69
CA VAL A 64 1.35 -9.63 6.35
C VAL A 64 0.64 -10.47 5.28
N PRO A 65 0.68 -11.82 5.28
CA PRO A 65 -0.13 -12.65 4.39
C PRO A 65 -1.64 -12.39 4.47
N THR A 66 -2.17 -12.10 5.65
CA THR A 66 -3.58 -11.72 5.82
C THR A 66 -3.84 -10.33 5.23
N PHE A 67 -2.97 -9.36 5.53
CA PHE A 67 -3.07 -8.00 5.01
C PHE A 67 -3.13 -7.99 3.47
N VAL A 68 -2.20 -8.64 2.78
CA VAL A 68 -2.17 -8.62 1.30
C VAL A 68 -3.41 -9.25 0.68
N ARG A 69 -3.99 -10.30 1.31
CA ARG A 69 -5.23 -10.93 0.84
C ARG A 69 -6.45 -10.02 1.00
N VAL A 70 -6.56 -9.32 2.13
CA VAL A 70 -7.63 -8.33 2.36
C VAL A 70 -7.55 -7.22 1.33
N ILE A 71 -6.37 -6.63 1.14
CA ILE A 71 -6.16 -5.54 0.17
C ILE A 71 -6.45 -5.99 -1.26
N ALA A 72 -5.99 -7.17 -1.66
CA ALA A 72 -6.27 -7.71 -3.00
C ALA A 72 -7.78 -7.90 -3.26
N ASN A 73 -8.55 -8.35 -2.27
CA ASN A 73 -10.00 -8.47 -2.39
C ASN A 73 -10.69 -7.10 -2.50
N LEU A 74 -10.29 -6.11 -1.72
CA LEU A 74 -10.82 -4.75 -1.86
C LEU A 74 -10.48 -4.14 -3.22
N ALA A 75 -9.24 -4.33 -3.70
CA ALA A 75 -8.77 -3.81 -4.98
C ALA A 75 -9.46 -4.46 -6.19
N ARG A 76 -9.88 -5.73 -6.07
CA ARG A 76 -10.75 -6.39 -7.06
C ARG A 76 -12.10 -5.69 -7.20
N GLY A 77 -12.61 -5.12 -6.10
CA GLY A 77 -13.83 -4.32 -6.10
C GLY A 77 -13.63 -2.91 -6.68
N CYS A 78 -12.76 -2.13 -6.07
CA CYS A 78 -12.42 -0.76 -6.49
C CYS A 78 -10.96 -0.43 -6.19
N PRO A 79 -10.11 -0.25 -7.23
CA PRO A 79 -8.70 0.08 -7.07
C PRO A 79 -8.44 1.31 -6.19
N SER A 80 -9.10 2.42 -6.49
CA SER A 80 -8.93 3.68 -5.75
C SER A 80 -9.34 3.57 -4.28
N THR A 81 -10.45 2.87 -3.99
CA THR A 81 -10.89 2.60 -2.61
C THR A 81 -9.86 1.74 -1.86
N ALA A 82 -9.38 0.66 -2.49
CA ALA A 82 -8.37 -0.20 -1.87
C ALA A 82 -7.05 0.53 -1.62
N TRP A 83 -6.63 1.41 -2.53
CA TRP A 83 -5.47 2.27 -2.37
C TRP A 83 -5.60 3.16 -1.13
N GLN A 84 -6.78 3.78 -0.96
CA GLN A 84 -7.09 4.65 0.18
C GLN A 84 -7.13 3.89 1.52
N VAL A 85 -7.40 2.59 1.52
CA VAL A 85 -7.35 1.74 2.72
C VAL A 85 -5.94 1.19 2.94
N CYS A 86 -5.31 0.68 1.90
CA CYS A 86 -4.03 -0.03 1.94
C CYS A 86 -2.93 0.81 2.62
N LEU A 87 -2.63 1.97 2.04
CA LEU A 87 -1.48 2.75 2.49
C LEU A 87 -1.62 3.24 3.94
N PRO A 88 -2.75 3.89 4.35
CA PRO A 88 -2.88 4.34 5.72
C PRO A 88 -2.87 3.21 6.76
N THR A 89 -3.40 2.01 6.43
CA THR A 89 -3.38 0.88 7.37
C THR A 89 -2.03 0.18 7.40
N ALA A 90 -1.31 0.13 6.30
CA ALA A 90 0.03 -0.46 6.23
C ALA A 90 1.03 0.27 7.15
N HIS A 91 0.99 1.59 7.16
CA HIS A 91 1.92 2.38 7.98
C HIS A 91 1.72 2.18 9.49
N THR A 92 0.61 1.61 9.93
CA THR A 92 0.41 1.16 11.31
C THR A 92 1.52 0.22 11.76
N LEU A 93 1.94 -0.72 10.88
CA LEU A 93 3.05 -1.64 11.16
C LEU A 93 4.35 -0.90 11.47
N LEU A 94 4.67 0.14 10.68
CA LEU A 94 5.88 0.93 10.85
C LEU A 94 5.87 1.74 12.16
N VAL A 95 4.73 2.37 12.46
CA VAL A 95 4.55 3.13 13.71
C VAL A 95 4.66 2.17 14.91
N ALA A 96 4.00 1.03 14.86
CA ALA A 96 4.08 0.02 15.92
C ALA A 96 5.49 -0.57 16.07
N ALA A 97 6.25 -0.69 14.97
CA ALA A 97 7.61 -1.22 15.00
C ALA A 97 8.62 -0.24 15.64
N TRP A 98 8.58 1.03 15.25
CA TRP A 98 9.70 1.94 15.49
C TRP A 98 9.51 2.92 16.65
N PHE A 99 8.27 3.27 17.00
CA PHE A 99 8.01 4.24 18.05
C PHE A 99 8.03 3.59 19.45
N THR A 100 8.40 4.39 20.45
CA THR A 100 8.47 3.94 21.85
C THR A 100 7.08 3.62 22.41
N GLU A 101 7.02 2.83 23.50
CA GLU A 101 5.77 2.52 24.21
C GLU A 101 4.99 3.79 24.55
N ARG A 102 5.68 4.82 25.09
CA ARG A 102 5.04 6.12 25.41
C ARG A 102 4.34 6.74 24.20
N ALA A 103 4.99 6.73 23.04
CA ALA A 103 4.40 7.26 21.82
C ALA A 103 3.21 6.39 21.36
N GLN A 104 3.36 5.07 21.39
CA GLN A 104 2.32 4.13 20.96
C GLN A 104 1.08 4.21 21.87
N ASP A 105 1.23 4.38 23.20
CA ASP A 105 0.11 4.51 24.14
C ASP A 105 -0.81 5.70 23.79
N GLU A 106 -0.24 6.80 23.26
CA GLU A 106 -1.01 7.96 22.83
C GLU A 106 -1.51 7.82 21.38
N LEU A 107 -0.66 7.34 20.45
CA LEU A 107 -0.97 7.23 19.03
C LEU A 107 -2.06 6.19 18.75
N PHE A 108 -2.06 5.07 19.47
CA PHE A 108 -3.05 4.00 19.34
C PHE A 108 -4.18 4.07 20.37
N ALA A 109 -4.49 5.25 20.91
CA ALA A 109 -5.63 5.43 21.81
C ALA A 109 -6.96 5.02 21.17
N ASP A 110 -7.09 5.12 19.85
CA ASP A 110 -8.14 4.51 19.04
C ASP A 110 -7.52 3.40 18.16
N PRO A 111 -8.04 2.15 18.23
CA PRO A 111 -7.53 1.05 17.41
C PRO A 111 -7.77 1.22 15.90
N ASP A 112 -8.70 2.06 15.48
CA ASP A 112 -8.97 2.40 14.09
C ASP A 112 -7.95 3.44 13.58
N PHE A 113 -6.68 3.04 13.56
CA PHE A 113 -5.55 3.90 13.23
C PHE A 113 -5.33 3.96 11.71
N LEU A 114 -5.40 5.17 11.14
CA LEU A 114 -5.19 5.44 9.72
C LEU A 114 -4.13 6.52 9.54
N CYS A 115 -2.99 6.15 8.98
CA CYS A 115 -1.80 6.98 8.92
C CYS A 115 -1.20 7.04 7.51
N PRO A 116 -1.71 7.89 6.59
CA PRO A 116 -1.07 8.13 5.30
C PRO A 116 0.37 8.59 5.49
N SER A 117 1.20 8.37 4.45
CA SER A 117 2.61 8.76 4.47
C SER A 117 3.08 9.27 3.11
N VAL A 118 4.16 10.05 3.16
CA VAL A 118 4.98 10.41 2.00
C VAL A 118 6.43 10.08 2.34
N ALA A 119 7.06 9.24 1.50
CA ALA A 119 8.39 8.73 1.78
C ALA A 119 9.52 9.77 1.62
N ALA A 120 9.31 10.83 0.85
CA ALA A 120 10.30 11.89 0.66
C ALA A 120 10.30 12.86 1.86
N PRO A 121 11.48 13.33 2.33
CA PRO A 121 11.54 14.42 3.31
C PRO A 121 10.97 15.71 2.73
N VAL A 122 10.03 16.34 3.44
CA VAL A 122 9.37 17.58 3.03
C VAL A 122 9.27 18.53 4.22
N GLY A 123 9.46 19.83 3.99
CA GLY A 123 9.33 20.85 5.02
C GLY A 123 10.45 20.79 6.06
N GLU A 124 10.21 21.42 7.19
CA GLU A 124 11.18 21.54 8.27
C GLU A 124 10.55 21.23 9.64
N ALA A 125 11.37 20.68 10.53
CA ALA A 125 11.06 20.53 11.95
C ALA A 125 12.05 21.38 12.78
N ARG A 126 11.53 22.16 13.71
CA ARG A 126 12.31 22.98 14.62
C ARG A 126 12.01 22.62 16.07
N ALA A 127 13.05 22.28 16.85
CA ALA A 127 12.91 22.09 18.30
C ALA A 127 12.57 23.42 18.97
N THR A 128 11.54 23.43 19.81
CA THR A 128 11.08 24.63 20.50
C THR A 128 11.71 24.80 21.91
N GLY A 129 12.46 23.77 22.36
CA GLY A 129 13.18 23.80 23.65
C GLY A 129 12.33 23.48 24.90
N ASP A 130 11.03 23.20 24.68
CA ASP A 130 10.07 22.82 25.72
C ASP A 130 9.49 21.42 25.55
N GLY A 131 10.21 20.56 24.80
CA GLY A 131 9.83 19.17 24.53
C GLY A 131 8.88 18.98 23.33
N PHE A 132 8.79 19.99 22.45
CA PHE A 132 7.99 19.95 21.22
C PHE A 132 8.82 20.28 19.99
N LEU A 133 8.35 19.75 18.85
CA LEU A 133 8.80 20.14 17.52
C LEU A 133 7.70 20.97 16.85
N GLU A 134 8.11 22.06 16.22
CA GLU A 134 7.27 22.85 15.33
C GLU A 134 7.51 22.41 13.89
N LEU A 135 6.44 22.03 13.18
CA LEU A 135 6.45 21.49 11.82
C LEU A 135 5.95 22.54 10.83
N THR A 136 6.63 22.63 9.68
CA THR A 136 6.19 23.44 8.54
C THR A 136 6.37 22.68 7.25
N GLY A 137 5.50 22.92 6.28
CA GLY A 137 5.63 22.35 4.92
C GLY A 137 4.31 21.84 4.35
N THR A 138 4.33 21.57 3.04
CA THR A 138 3.20 21.01 2.30
C THR A 138 3.57 19.64 1.77
N HIS A 139 2.96 18.60 2.29
CA HIS A 139 3.14 17.21 1.88
C HIS A 139 2.07 16.85 0.86
N ARG A 140 2.48 16.42 -0.33
CA ARG A 140 1.58 16.08 -1.44
C ARG A 140 1.40 14.56 -1.55
N TYR A 141 0.32 14.13 -2.19
CA TYR A 141 0.01 12.71 -2.40
C TYR A 141 -0.21 11.91 -1.10
N CYS A 142 -0.84 12.52 -0.09
CA CYS A 142 -1.16 11.86 1.17
C CYS A 142 -2.38 10.95 1.02
N SER A 143 -2.20 9.77 0.43
CA SER A 143 -3.28 8.84 0.09
C SER A 143 -4.09 8.42 1.31
N GLY A 144 -5.40 8.64 1.28
CA GLY A 144 -6.31 8.38 2.41
C GLY A 144 -6.46 9.54 3.39
N ALA A 145 -5.94 10.73 3.08
CA ALA A 145 -6.03 11.92 3.93
C ALA A 145 -7.45 12.26 4.43
N PRO A 146 -8.54 12.08 3.65
CA PRO A 146 -9.89 12.40 4.11
C PRO A 146 -10.32 11.70 5.41
N TYR A 147 -9.87 10.47 5.64
CA TYR A 147 -10.23 9.67 6.82
C TYR A 147 -9.03 9.37 7.73
N ALA A 148 -7.90 10.02 7.49
CA ALA A 148 -6.71 9.85 8.30
C ALA A 148 -6.91 10.30 9.74
N THR A 149 -6.43 9.50 10.70
CA THR A 149 -6.35 9.85 12.12
C THR A 149 -5.02 10.49 12.46
N HIS A 150 -3.96 10.08 11.75
CA HIS A 150 -2.59 10.53 11.91
C HIS A 150 -1.92 10.68 10.53
N TYR A 151 -0.71 11.19 10.52
CA TYR A 151 0.15 11.27 9.35
C TYR A 151 1.57 10.84 9.72
N LEU A 152 2.17 9.94 8.95
CA LEU A 152 3.57 9.54 9.08
C LEU A 152 4.38 10.29 8.02
N GLY A 153 5.26 11.19 8.44
CA GLY A 153 6.03 12.05 7.55
C GLY A 153 7.52 11.98 7.76
N GLN A 154 8.24 12.42 6.76
CA GLN A 154 9.65 12.73 6.88
C GLN A 154 9.88 14.22 6.64
N THR A 155 10.82 14.80 7.39
CA THR A 155 11.17 16.22 7.31
C THR A 155 12.66 16.42 7.55
N LEU A 156 13.16 17.61 7.27
CA LEU A 156 14.53 17.99 7.60
C LEU A 156 14.55 18.82 8.89
N PRO A 157 15.58 18.66 9.75
CA PRO A 157 15.76 19.56 10.89
C PRO A 157 16.03 21.00 10.41
N ALA A 158 15.44 21.99 11.06
CA ALA A 158 15.79 23.39 10.83
C ALA A 158 17.28 23.60 11.13
N GLY A 159 18.02 24.11 10.14
CA GLY A 159 19.47 24.23 10.24
C GLY A 159 20.27 23.12 9.56
N GLY A 160 19.59 22.16 8.93
CA GLY A 160 20.18 21.06 8.17
C GLY A 160 20.50 19.83 9.02
N GLY A 161 20.83 18.76 8.35
CA GLY A 161 21.13 17.46 8.97
C GLY A 161 20.39 16.33 8.28
N PRO A 162 20.53 15.08 8.78
CA PRO A 162 19.81 13.93 8.26
C PRO A 162 18.29 14.06 8.51
N PRO A 163 17.47 13.37 7.71
CA PRO A 163 16.02 13.39 7.86
C PRO A 163 15.55 12.88 9.21
N MET A 164 14.36 13.32 9.58
CA MET A 164 13.64 12.92 10.77
C MET A 164 12.31 12.32 10.35
N LEU A 165 11.95 11.17 10.90
CA LEU A 165 10.63 10.56 10.76
C LEU A 165 9.73 11.04 11.90
N PHE A 166 8.45 11.35 11.62
CA PHE A 166 7.52 11.79 12.66
C PHE A 166 6.10 11.28 12.43
N VAL A 167 5.32 11.17 13.50
CA VAL A 167 3.87 10.97 13.45
C VAL A 167 3.16 12.21 13.99
N ALA A 168 2.18 12.68 13.24
CA ALA A 168 1.40 13.87 13.57
C ALA A 168 -0.11 13.55 13.64
N PRO A 169 -0.80 13.83 14.77
CA PRO A 169 -2.24 13.65 14.88
C PRO A 169 -3.03 14.51 13.89
N ARG A 170 -4.23 14.08 13.52
CA ARG A 170 -5.13 14.78 12.56
C ARG A 170 -5.34 16.26 12.89
N SER A 171 -5.36 16.62 14.16
CA SER A 171 -5.57 18.00 14.63
C SER A 171 -4.43 18.95 14.33
N THR A 172 -3.26 18.46 13.90
CA THR A 172 -2.04 19.26 13.70
C THR A 172 -1.80 19.68 12.25
N TRP A 173 -2.65 19.31 11.31
CA TRP A 173 -2.50 19.65 9.91
C TRP A 173 -3.82 19.96 9.21
N THR A 174 -3.73 20.74 8.14
CA THR A 174 -4.86 21.09 7.28
C THR A 174 -4.77 20.32 5.98
N MET A 175 -5.86 19.70 5.55
CA MET A 175 -5.98 19.05 4.25
C MET A 175 -6.43 20.07 3.20
N LEU A 176 -5.80 20.03 2.03
CA LEU A 176 -6.21 20.82 0.88
C LEU A 176 -7.20 20.02 0.02
N ASP A 177 -8.11 20.72 -0.66
CA ASP A 177 -9.02 20.11 -1.64
C ASP A 177 -8.39 20.20 -3.04
N ASP A 178 -7.38 19.37 -3.29
CA ASP A 178 -6.55 19.44 -4.50
C ASP A 178 -6.37 18.08 -5.21
N TRP A 179 -7.20 17.05 -4.85
CA TRP A 179 -7.13 15.74 -5.48
C TRP A 179 -8.19 15.54 -6.57
N GLY A 180 -7.99 14.53 -7.46
CA GLY A 180 -8.97 14.10 -8.47
C GLY A 180 -8.61 14.48 -9.92
N HIS A 181 -7.67 15.40 -10.13
CA HIS A 181 -7.23 15.85 -11.46
C HIS A 181 -6.08 15.00 -12.05
N THR A 182 -6.11 13.68 -11.81
CA THR A 182 -5.12 12.71 -12.27
C THR A 182 -5.71 11.77 -13.32
N LEU A 183 -4.86 11.01 -14.02
CA LEU A 183 -5.29 10.03 -15.01
C LEU A 183 -6.14 8.93 -14.37
N GLY A 184 -5.68 8.35 -13.28
CA GLY A 184 -6.33 7.28 -12.51
C GLY A 184 -6.17 7.52 -11.02
N LEU A 185 -6.62 6.55 -10.20
CA LEU A 185 -6.65 6.63 -8.74
C LEU A 185 -7.37 7.90 -8.23
N LYS A 186 -8.31 8.42 -9.01
CA LYS A 186 -9.02 9.66 -8.68
C LYS A 186 -9.75 9.59 -7.35
N GLY A 187 -10.25 8.42 -6.96
CA GLY A 187 -10.95 8.16 -5.71
C GLY A 187 -10.05 7.77 -4.54
N SER A 188 -8.74 7.98 -4.61
CA SER A 188 -7.81 7.55 -3.56
C SER A 188 -7.62 8.54 -2.41
N GLY A 189 -8.24 9.72 -2.48
CA GLY A 189 -8.13 10.74 -1.45
C GLY A 189 -6.69 11.14 -1.15
N SER A 190 -5.86 11.28 -2.20
CA SER A 190 -4.42 11.57 -2.05
C SER A 190 -4.16 13.07 -1.98
N ASN A 191 -4.96 13.76 -1.19
CA ASN A 191 -4.90 15.20 -0.99
C ASN A 191 -3.56 15.65 -0.40
N SER A 192 -3.19 16.89 -0.64
CA SER A 192 -2.09 17.53 0.07
C SER A 192 -2.49 17.88 1.50
N ILE A 193 -1.51 17.84 2.41
CA ILE A 193 -1.65 18.32 3.78
C ILE A 193 -0.62 19.41 4.08
N VAL A 194 -0.96 20.34 4.96
CA VAL A 194 -0.13 21.51 5.29
C VAL A 194 0.09 21.55 6.80
N PHE A 195 1.35 21.66 7.17
CA PHE A 195 1.81 22.06 8.50
C PHE A 195 2.19 23.54 8.45
N ASP A 196 1.59 24.35 9.30
CA ASP A 196 1.82 25.79 9.39
C ASP A 196 2.18 26.17 10.84
N GLY A 197 3.39 25.83 11.26
CA GLY A 197 3.85 26.01 12.63
C GLY A 197 3.18 25.07 13.64
N SER A 198 2.72 23.92 13.18
CA SER A 198 2.04 22.93 14.02
C SER A 198 2.99 22.24 14.98
N ARG A 199 2.56 21.97 16.19
CA ARG A 199 3.41 21.40 17.23
C ARG A 199 3.06 19.94 17.51
N ILE A 200 4.10 19.10 17.59
CA ILE A 200 4.02 17.71 18.06
C ILE A 200 5.02 17.48 19.19
N PRO A 201 4.76 16.55 20.14
CA PRO A 201 5.76 16.15 21.13
C PRO A 201 7.02 15.60 20.46
N GLU A 202 8.21 15.89 20.99
CA GLU A 202 9.47 15.37 20.43
C GLU A 202 9.53 13.84 20.38
N TYR A 203 8.86 13.12 21.30
CA TYR A 203 8.81 11.65 21.29
C TYR A 203 7.87 11.06 20.20
N PHE A 204 7.17 11.92 19.44
CA PHE A 204 6.50 11.54 18.19
C PHE A 204 7.42 11.65 16.97
N ALA A 205 8.71 11.83 17.18
CA ALA A 205 9.70 11.89 16.12
C ALA A 205 10.90 11.00 16.42
N LEU A 206 11.50 10.49 15.35
CA LEU A 206 12.72 9.71 15.35
C LEU A 206 13.77 10.50 14.57
N ALA A 207 14.78 11.02 15.29
CA ALA A 207 15.88 11.75 14.67
C ALA A 207 16.75 10.81 13.83
N ASP A 208 17.46 11.37 12.85
CA ASP A 208 18.42 10.64 11.99
C ASP A 208 17.80 9.38 11.35
N THR A 209 16.50 9.46 11.02
CA THR A 209 15.75 8.29 10.55
C THR A 209 15.18 8.56 9.16
N GLN A 210 15.61 7.74 8.20
CA GLN A 210 15.05 7.69 6.86
C GLN A 210 14.26 6.38 6.69
N MET A 211 12.97 6.51 6.39
CA MET A 211 11.98 5.41 6.42
C MET A 211 12.42 4.13 5.68
N LEU A 212 12.99 4.26 4.49
CA LEU A 212 13.41 3.12 3.67
C LEU A 212 14.74 2.49 4.13
N HIS A 213 15.45 3.12 5.07
CA HIS A 213 16.80 2.72 5.49
C HIS A 213 16.87 2.36 6.97
N VAL A 214 15.73 2.21 7.64
CA VAL A 214 15.73 1.80 9.06
C VAL A 214 16.34 0.41 9.19
N ASP A 215 17.38 0.33 10.01
CA ASP A 215 18.01 -0.95 10.34
C ASP A 215 17.32 -1.58 11.56
N ASN A 216 16.65 -2.69 11.33
CA ASN A 216 15.94 -3.46 12.35
C ASN A 216 16.76 -4.65 12.88
N SER A 217 18.02 -4.83 12.46
CA SER A 217 18.86 -5.97 12.84
C SER A 217 19.13 -6.04 14.36
N GLY A 218 19.22 -4.89 15.02
CA GLY A 218 19.35 -4.77 16.47
C GLY A 218 18.03 -4.91 17.28
N GLY A 219 16.93 -5.26 16.63
CA GLY A 219 15.60 -5.28 17.21
C GLY A 219 14.91 -3.91 17.20
N THR A 220 13.62 -3.89 17.39
CA THR A 220 12.81 -2.66 17.40
C THR A 220 12.11 -2.46 18.75
N PRO A 221 11.68 -1.22 19.08
CA PRO A 221 10.82 -0.99 20.24
C PRO A 221 9.56 -1.84 20.22
N GLY A 222 8.89 -1.95 19.06
CA GLY A 222 7.66 -2.71 18.91
C GLY A 222 7.85 -4.22 19.07
N GLN A 223 8.91 -4.79 18.53
CA GLN A 223 9.20 -6.22 18.74
C GLN A 223 9.37 -6.54 20.24
N ARG A 224 10.11 -5.68 20.98
CA ARG A 224 10.28 -5.84 22.41
C ARG A 224 8.98 -5.65 23.20
N LEU A 225 8.14 -4.70 22.79
CA LEU A 225 6.89 -4.36 23.46
C LEU A 225 5.78 -5.41 23.25
N HIS A 226 5.66 -5.90 22.03
CA HIS A 226 4.55 -6.79 21.63
C HIS A 226 4.95 -8.26 21.53
N GLY A 227 6.25 -8.58 21.53
CA GLY A 227 6.75 -9.95 21.40
C GLY A 227 6.49 -10.57 20.02
N ASN A 228 6.14 -9.78 19.01
CA ASN A 228 5.80 -10.26 17.68
C ASN A 228 6.95 -10.00 16.69
N PRO A 229 7.51 -11.04 16.06
CA PRO A 229 8.60 -10.91 15.09
C PRO A 229 8.27 -9.98 13.90
N MET A 230 7.00 -9.83 13.54
CA MET A 230 6.56 -8.99 12.44
C MET A 230 7.11 -7.55 12.51
N TYR A 231 7.33 -7.03 13.72
CA TYR A 231 7.89 -5.68 13.92
C TYR A 231 9.39 -5.55 13.65
N LEU A 232 10.06 -6.63 13.23
CA LEU A 232 11.44 -6.62 12.73
C LEU A 232 11.51 -6.49 11.20
N GLY A 233 10.37 -6.53 10.53
CA GLY A 233 10.31 -6.46 9.07
C GLY A 233 10.82 -5.14 8.51
N ARG A 234 11.37 -5.19 7.31
CA ARG A 234 11.96 -4.03 6.62
C ARG A 234 10.92 -3.30 5.79
N ALA A 235 11.04 -1.96 5.72
CA ALA A 235 10.03 -1.12 5.08
C ALA A 235 9.98 -1.29 3.56
N LEU A 236 11.13 -1.47 2.89
CA LEU A 236 11.18 -1.46 1.43
C LEU A 236 10.40 -2.63 0.82
N SER A 237 10.64 -3.86 1.27
CA SER A 237 9.89 -5.03 0.81
C SER A 237 8.44 -5.02 1.28
N PHE A 238 8.14 -4.44 2.44
CA PHE A 238 6.77 -4.26 2.91
C PHE A 238 5.97 -3.34 1.98
N PHE A 239 6.55 -2.22 1.55
CA PHE A 239 5.93 -1.35 0.53
C PHE A 239 5.73 -2.09 -0.80
N GLY A 240 6.69 -2.95 -1.19
CA GLY A 240 6.50 -3.83 -2.34
C GLY A 240 5.27 -4.72 -2.22
N LEU A 241 5.01 -5.27 -1.02
CA LEU A 241 3.85 -6.12 -0.73
C LEU A 241 2.52 -5.33 -0.78
N GLU A 242 2.50 -4.05 -0.39
CA GLU A 242 1.34 -3.17 -0.58
C GLU A 242 1.00 -3.02 -2.07
N PHE A 243 2.01 -2.69 -2.89
CA PHE A 243 1.80 -2.45 -4.33
C PHE A 243 1.39 -3.70 -5.09
N ILE A 244 1.97 -4.87 -4.77
CA ILE A 244 1.57 -6.10 -5.46
C ILE A 244 0.18 -6.55 -5.05
N ALA A 245 -0.22 -6.37 -3.78
CA ALA A 245 -1.58 -6.68 -3.34
C ALA A 245 -2.64 -5.85 -4.08
N LEU A 246 -2.38 -4.55 -4.25
CA LEU A 246 -3.22 -3.65 -5.04
C LEU A 246 -3.26 -4.09 -6.51
N ALA A 247 -2.09 -4.34 -7.14
CA ALA A 247 -2.01 -4.71 -8.55
C ALA A 247 -2.70 -6.04 -8.85
N VAL A 248 -2.50 -7.07 -8.04
CA VAL A 248 -3.18 -8.37 -8.19
C VAL A 248 -4.69 -8.21 -8.08
N GLY A 249 -5.18 -7.47 -7.09
CA GLY A 249 -6.60 -7.20 -6.94
C GLY A 249 -7.20 -6.47 -8.16
N MET A 250 -6.55 -5.41 -8.63
CA MET A 250 -6.95 -4.65 -9.81
C MET A 250 -7.09 -5.53 -11.04
N VAL A 251 -6.08 -6.36 -11.33
CA VAL A 251 -6.12 -7.21 -12.53
C VAL A 251 -7.04 -8.41 -12.39
N LYS A 252 -7.31 -8.89 -11.17
CA LYS A 252 -8.40 -9.86 -10.93
C LYS A 252 -9.76 -9.23 -11.24
N GLY A 253 -9.98 -7.96 -10.87
CA GLY A 253 -11.16 -7.20 -11.29
C GLY A 253 -11.25 -6.99 -12.80
N ALA A 254 -10.12 -6.79 -13.47
CA ALA A 254 -10.06 -6.72 -14.93
C ALA A 254 -10.36 -8.06 -15.60
N LEU A 255 -9.92 -9.19 -15.02
CA LEU A 255 -10.25 -10.53 -15.49
C LEU A 255 -11.75 -10.81 -15.41
N ASP A 256 -12.40 -10.40 -14.32
CA ASP A 256 -13.86 -10.53 -14.17
C ASP A 256 -14.59 -9.76 -15.27
N GLU A 257 -14.20 -8.51 -15.49
CA GLU A 257 -14.77 -7.64 -16.53
C GLU A 257 -14.51 -8.18 -17.93
N TYR A 258 -13.30 -8.69 -18.17
CA TYR A 258 -12.93 -9.25 -19.47
C TYR A 258 -13.70 -10.55 -19.77
N LEU A 259 -13.87 -11.41 -18.77
CA LEU A 259 -14.66 -12.63 -18.89
C LEU A 259 -16.12 -12.33 -19.24
N GLU A 260 -16.73 -11.35 -18.57
CA GLU A 260 -18.09 -10.88 -18.89
C GLU A 260 -18.17 -10.36 -20.33
N LEU A 261 -17.20 -9.54 -20.73
CA LEU A 261 -17.13 -8.96 -22.08
C LEU A 261 -17.03 -10.03 -23.16
N ILE A 262 -16.16 -11.04 -23.01
CA ILE A 262 -16.01 -12.11 -24.03
C ILE A 262 -17.18 -13.08 -24.05
N SER A 263 -17.89 -13.22 -22.94
CA SER A 263 -19.07 -14.09 -22.82
C SER A 263 -20.34 -13.46 -23.38
N THR A 264 -20.40 -12.14 -23.50
CA THR A 264 -21.61 -11.42 -23.92
C THR A 264 -21.50 -10.74 -25.29
N ARG A 265 -20.28 -10.45 -25.77
CA ARG A 265 -20.05 -9.74 -27.05
C ARG A 265 -19.59 -10.69 -28.16
N THR A 266 -19.90 -10.32 -29.40
CA THR A 266 -19.50 -11.07 -30.59
C THR A 266 -18.23 -10.50 -31.23
N THR A 267 -17.61 -11.31 -32.11
CA THR A 267 -16.53 -10.87 -33.02
C THR A 267 -17.07 -9.91 -34.08
N HIS A 268 -16.18 -9.08 -34.66
CA HIS A 268 -16.56 -8.12 -35.72
C HIS A 268 -16.43 -8.67 -37.11
N ARG A 269 -15.68 -9.75 -37.31
CA ARG A 269 -15.42 -10.37 -38.65
C ARG A 269 -16.09 -11.73 -38.74
N PRO A 270 -16.55 -12.12 -39.93
CA PRO A 270 -17.06 -13.45 -40.17
C PRO A 270 -15.99 -14.54 -39.92
N PRO A 271 -16.38 -15.68 -39.33
CA PRO A 271 -17.69 -15.97 -38.77
C PRO A 271 -17.99 -15.14 -37.51
N VAL A 272 -19.19 -14.52 -37.43
CA VAL A 272 -19.62 -13.77 -36.26
C VAL A 272 -20.06 -14.76 -35.19
N VAL A 273 -19.24 -14.87 -34.13
CA VAL A 273 -19.46 -15.79 -33.01
C VAL A 273 -19.32 -15.03 -31.69
N LEU A 274 -19.78 -15.60 -30.57
CA LEU A 274 -19.41 -15.07 -29.26
C LEU A 274 -17.89 -15.05 -29.12
N ARG A 275 -17.33 -13.99 -28.53
CA ARG A 275 -15.88 -13.89 -28.36
C ARG A 275 -15.31 -15.05 -27.54
N SER A 276 -16.08 -15.58 -26.57
CA SER A 276 -15.70 -16.76 -25.77
C SER A 276 -15.54 -18.04 -26.62
N HIS A 277 -16.11 -18.10 -27.85
CA HIS A 277 -15.96 -19.20 -28.82
C HIS A 277 -14.86 -18.94 -29.86
N ASP A 278 -14.25 -17.76 -29.85
CA ASP A 278 -13.16 -17.41 -30.76
C ASP A 278 -11.79 -17.82 -30.17
N PRO A 279 -10.95 -18.55 -30.91
CA PRO A 279 -9.68 -19.06 -30.42
C PRO A 279 -8.70 -17.98 -29.95
N ASP A 280 -8.71 -16.78 -30.54
CA ASP A 280 -7.83 -15.69 -30.14
C ASP A 280 -8.26 -15.10 -28.78
N TYR A 281 -9.55 -14.90 -28.54
CA TYR A 281 -10.06 -14.45 -27.26
C TYR A 281 -9.81 -15.48 -26.13
N GLN A 282 -9.95 -16.78 -26.44
CA GLN A 282 -9.61 -17.86 -25.51
C GLN A 282 -8.13 -17.82 -25.15
N ARG A 283 -7.25 -17.65 -26.13
CA ARG A 283 -5.81 -17.53 -25.92
C ARG A 283 -5.44 -16.30 -25.11
N TRP A 284 -6.01 -15.12 -25.41
CA TRP A 284 -5.73 -13.90 -24.66
C TRP A 284 -6.18 -14.00 -23.20
N TYR A 285 -7.38 -14.52 -22.95
CA TYR A 285 -7.85 -14.78 -21.59
C TYR A 285 -6.94 -15.78 -20.86
N GLY A 286 -6.53 -16.87 -21.50
CA GLY A 286 -5.64 -17.86 -20.94
C GLY A 286 -4.27 -17.26 -20.53
N HIS A 287 -3.67 -16.44 -21.40
CA HIS A 287 -2.43 -15.74 -21.07
C HIS A 287 -2.60 -14.73 -19.94
N ALA A 288 -3.64 -13.91 -19.97
CA ALA A 288 -3.93 -12.96 -18.90
C ALA A 288 -4.10 -13.68 -17.55
N ARG A 289 -4.92 -14.75 -17.53
CA ARG A 289 -5.17 -15.55 -16.34
C ARG A 289 -3.89 -16.17 -15.77
N ALA A 290 -3.06 -16.78 -16.62
CA ALA A 290 -1.80 -17.39 -16.18
C ALA A 290 -0.84 -16.36 -15.54
N LYS A 291 -0.73 -15.16 -16.13
CA LYS A 291 0.10 -14.07 -15.56
C LYS A 291 -0.43 -13.59 -14.21
N VAL A 292 -1.75 -13.42 -14.08
CA VAL A 292 -2.39 -12.98 -12.82
C VAL A 292 -2.22 -14.04 -11.73
N ASP A 293 -2.46 -15.30 -12.03
CA ASP A 293 -2.28 -16.41 -11.09
C ASP A 293 -0.82 -16.55 -10.66
N THR A 294 0.14 -16.33 -11.58
CA THR A 294 1.58 -16.30 -11.26
C THR A 294 1.93 -15.14 -10.32
N ALA A 295 1.41 -13.95 -10.60
CA ALA A 295 1.64 -12.77 -9.75
C ALA A 295 1.04 -12.95 -8.35
N GLU A 296 -0.16 -13.54 -8.24
CA GLU A 296 -0.79 -13.86 -6.96
C GLU A 296 0.04 -14.89 -6.17
N ALA A 297 0.50 -15.95 -6.81
CA ALA A 297 1.36 -16.95 -6.17
C ALA A 297 2.67 -16.32 -5.65
N ALA A 298 3.30 -15.45 -6.44
CA ALA A 298 4.50 -14.73 -6.04
C ALA A 298 4.24 -13.75 -4.88
N MET A 299 3.11 -13.03 -4.89
CA MET A 299 2.68 -12.15 -3.80
C MET A 299 2.56 -12.92 -2.47
N LEU A 300 1.85 -14.03 -2.49
CA LEU A 300 1.63 -14.85 -1.29
C LEU A 300 2.96 -15.42 -0.78
N SER A 301 3.79 -15.96 -1.68
CA SER A 301 5.11 -16.48 -1.33
C SER A 301 6.03 -15.39 -0.77
N ALA A 302 6.02 -14.18 -1.34
CA ALA A 302 6.82 -13.05 -0.84
C ALA A 302 6.35 -12.60 0.56
N ALA A 303 5.05 -12.57 0.81
CA ALA A 303 4.50 -12.26 2.13
C ALA A 303 4.88 -13.31 3.18
N ASP A 304 4.83 -14.59 2.82
CA ASP A 304 5.26 -15.69 3.71
C ASP A 304 6.78 -15.61 3.98
N GLN A 305 7.61 -15.33 2.97
CA GLN A 305 9.05 -15.16 3.12
C GLN A 305 9.41 -13.94 3.99
N TYR A 306 8.66 -12.83 3.86
CA TYR A 306 8.82 -11.67 4.74
C TYR A 306 8.60 -12.04 6.21
N MET A 307 7.52 -12.75 6.51
CA MET A 307 7.23 -13.22 7.87
C MET A 307 8.28 -14.24 8.37
N GLU A 308 8.77 -15.10 7.48
CA GLU A 308 9.84 -16.06 7.81
C GLU A 308 11.15 -15.36 8.15
N ALA A 309 11.55 -14.34 7.38
CA ALA A 309 12.75 -13.54 7.66
C ALA A 309 12.64 -12.86 9.04
N CYS A 310 11.47 -12.30 9.38
CA CYS A 310 11.24 -11.73 10.70
C CYS A 310 11.34 -12.76 11.83
N ARG A 311 10.78 -13.97 11.66
CA ARG A 311 10.85 -15.07 12.65
C ARG A 311 12.27 -15.57 12.85
N ARG A 312 12.98 -15.82 11.77
CA ARG A 312 14.37 -16.31 11.76
C ARG A 312 15.30 -15.35 12.50
N GLN A 313 15.06 -14.03 12.41
CA GLN A 313 15.85 -13.05 13.17
C GLN A 313 15.67 -13.22 14.68
N VAL A 314 14.47 -13.57 15.14
CA VAL A 314 14.21 -13.80 16.58
C VAL A 314 14.68 -15.17 17.03
N GLU A 315 14.38 -16.21 16.26
CA GLU A 315 14.57 -17.61 16.66
C GLU A 315 16.02 -18.08 16.46
N ASP A 316 16.62 -17.70 15.33
CA ASP A 316 17.94 -18.18 14.91
C ASP A 316 19.06 -17.12 15.02
N GLY A 317 18.70 -15.85 15.29
CA GLY A 317 19.65 -14.73 15.31
C GLY A 317 20.18 -14.36 13.92
N VAL A 318 19.51 -14.80 12.84
CA VAL A 318 19.89 -14.48 11.45
C VAL A 318 19.11 -13.24 11.01
N ALA A 319 19.81 -12.12 10.84
CA ALA A 319 19.20 -10.84 10.50
C ALA A 319 18.41 -10.91 9.19
N PHE A 320 17.27 -10.23 9.16
CA PHE A 320 16.60 -9.86 7.91
C PHE A 320 17.42 -8.71 7.29
N ASP A 321 18.35 -9.06 6.42
CA ASP A 321 19.35 -8.13 5.89
C ASP A 321 18.87 -7.32 4.68
N VAL A 322 19.75 -6.46 4.17
CA VAL A 322 19.46 -5.57 3.03
C VAL A 322 19.31 -6.37 1.74
N GLU A 323 20.12 -7.43 1.52
CA GLU A 323 20.04 -8.24 0.30
C GLU A 323 18.68 -8.94 0.20
N GLU A 324 18.19 -9.50 1.29
CA GLU A 324 16.89 -10.18 1.33
C GLU A 324 15.72 -9.18 1.16
N ASP A 325 15.81 -7.98 1.75
CA ASP A 325 14.85 -6.89 1.57
C ASP A 325 14.76 -6.48 0.09
N LEU A 326 15.91 -6.23 -0.56
CA LEU A 326 15.99 -5.88 -1.98
C LEU A 326 15.48 -7.02 -2.89
N ARG A 327 15.75 -8.27 -2.52
CA ARG A 327 15.27 -9.45 -3.25
C ARG A 327 13.74 -9.55 -3.20
N LEU A 328 13.14 -9.41 -2.03
CA LEU A 328 11.68 -9.43 -1.87
C LEU A 328 11.02 -8.26 -2.61
N GLN A 329 11.60 -7.06 -2.53
CA GLN A 329 11.15 -5.90 -3.31
C GLN A 329 11.21 -6.17 -4.82
N SER A 330 12.27 -6.82 -5.30
CA SER A 330 12.41 -7.16 -6.72
C SER A 330 11.37 -8.19 -7.18
N ILE A 331 11.06 -9.20 -6.36
CA ILE A 331 9.99 -10.18 -6.64
C ILE A 331 8.63 -9.48 -6.76
N THR A 332 8.29 -8.59 -5.83
CA THR A 332 7.01 -7.87 -5.86
C THR A 332 6.93 -6.95 -7.08
N ARG A 333 8.02 -6.28 -7.44
CA ARG A 333 8.09 -5.40 -8.61
C ARG A 333 7.89 -6.16 -9.93
N GLU A 334 8.57 -7.30 -10.10
CA GLU A 334 8.37 -8.16 -11.29
C GLU A 334 6.93 -8.69 -11.37
N SER A 335 6.32 -8.99 -10.22
CA SER A 335 4.93 -9.42 -10.17
C SER A 335 3.95 -8.30 -10.55
N VAL A 336 4.21 -7.04 -10.16
CA VAL A 336 3.46 -5.86 -10.66
C VAL A 336 3.60 -5.74 -12.17
N ARG A 337 4.79 -6.01 -12.74
CA ARG A 337 4.98 -6.03 -14.21
C ARG A 337 4.14 -7.10 -14.88
N LEU A 338 4.05 -8.32 -14.31
CA LEU A 338 3.15 -9.37 -14.83
C LEU A 338 1.68 -8.92 -14.83
N CYS A 339 1.24 -8.22 -13.78
CA CYS A 339 -0.09 -7.63 -13.70
C CYS A 339 -0.32 -6.57 -14.80
N TRP A 340 0.63 -5.66 -14.99
CA TRP A 340 0.56 -4.65 -16.05
C TRP A 340 0.50 -5.28 -17.44
N ASP A 341 1.37 -6.26 -17.73
CA ASP A 341 1.38 -6.98 -18.98
C ASP A 341 0.05 -7.72 -19.24
N ALA A 342 -0.51 -8.36 -18.22
CA ALA A 342 -1.80 -9.04 -18.32
C ALA A 342 -2.91 -8.07 -18.72
N LEU A 343 -2.96 -6.92 -18.07
CA LEU A 343 -3.97 -5.89 -18.34
C LEU A 343 -3.76 -5.23 -19.69
N GLN A 344 -2.56 -4.73 -19.96
CA GLN A 344 -2.26 -3.92 -21.14
C GLN A 344 -2.30 -4.75 -22.43
N GLU A 345 -1.60 -5.90 -22.45
CA GLU A 345 -1.37 -6.66 -23.69
C GLU A 345 -2.50 -7.64 -24.03
N TYR A 346 -3.18 -8.16 -23.03
CA TYR A 346 -4.14 -9.23 -23.25
C TYR A 346 -5.59 -8.82 -23.00
N MET A 347 -5.87 -7.97 -22.01
CA MET A 347 -7.24 -7.60 -21.67
C MET A 347 -7.68 -6.28 -22.31
N PHE A 348 -7.03 -5.16 -21.97
CA PHE A 348 -7.45 -3.84 -22.45
C PHE A 348 -7.33 -3.71 -23.96
N ARG A 349 -6.20 -4.09 -24.55
CA ARG A 349 -5.96 -4.04 -26.01
C ARG A 349 -7.01 -4.82 -26.81
N THR A 350 -7.52 -5.92 -26.26
CA THR A 350 -8.44 -6.84 -26.95
C THR A 350 -9.92 -6.66 -26.55
N ALA A 351 -10.19 -5.86 -25.51
CA ALA A 351 -11.55 -5.56 -25.05
C ALA A 351 -12.41 -4.86 -26.11
N GLY A 352 -11.76 -4.11 -27.01
CA GLY A 352 -12.38 -3.31 -28.04
C GLY A 352 -12.68 -1.88 -27.58
N SER A 353 -12.88 -0.96 -28.55
CA SER A 353 -13.04 0.47 -28.32
C SER A 353 -14.18 0.82 -27.33
N GLY A 354 -15.25 0.01 -27.32
CA GLY A 354 -16.35 0.21 -26.36
C GLY A 354 -15.94 0.09 -24.90
N ALA A 355 -14.89 -0.66 -24.59
CA ALA A 355 -14.40 -0.81 -23.21
C ALA A 355 -13.51 0.39 -22.76
N ALA A 356 -13.14 1.25 -23.71
CA ALA A 356 -12.32 2.45 -23.46
C ALA A 356 -13.17 3.74 -23.27
N HIS A 357 -14.50 3.66 -23.38
CA HIS A 357 -15.37 4.81 -23.13
C HIS A 357 -15.39 5.18 -21.65
N ASP A 358 -15.63 6.46 -21.38
CA ASP A 358 -15.81 6.99 -20.04
C ASP A 358 -16.91 6.23 -19.29
N GLY A 359 -16.68 5.96 -18.03
CA GLY A 359 -17.58 5.20 -17.18
C GLY A 359 -17.47 3.68 -17.28
N GLN A 360 -16.73 3.15 -18.27
CA GLN A 360 -16.49 1.71 -18.37
C GLN A 360 -15.50 1.24 -17.31
N ARG A 361 -15.80 0.11 -16.68
CA ARG A 361 -14.98 -0.44 -15.61
C ARG A 361 -13.56 -0.82 -16.08
N MET A 362 -13.45 -1.45 -17.27
CA MET A 362 -12.14 -1.81 -17.84
C MET A 362 -11.24 -0.59 -18.05
N GLN A 363 -11.80 0.51 -18.58
CA GLN A 363 -11.08 1.78 -18.77
C GLN A 363 -10.62 2.37 -17.43
N ARG A 364 -11.48 2.32 -16.39
CA ARG A 364 -11.14 2.81 -15.05
C ARG A 364 -10.00 2.00 -14.43
N ILE A 365 -10.08 0.67 -14.47
CA ILE A 365 -9.02 -0.21 -13.96
C ILE A 365 -7.69 0.04 -14.70
N TRP A 366 -7.75 0.23 -16.02
CA TRP A 366 -6.55 0.52 -16.81
C TRP A 366 -5.90 1.86 -16.39
N ARG A 367 -6.70 2.91 -16.19
CA ARG A 367 -6.21 4.21 -15.71
C ARG A 367 -5.61 4.10 -14.30
N ASP A 368 -6.27 3.41 -13.41
CA ASP A 368 -5.82 3.21 -12.04
C ASP A 368 -4.50 2.42 -12.01
N MET A 369 -4.41 1.34 -12.79
CA MET A 369 -3.18 0.55 -12.90
C MET A 369 -2.04 1.32 -13.59
N SER A 370 -2.33 2.25 -14.50
CA SER A 370 -1.34 3.14 -15.10
C SER A 370 -0.66 4.01 -14.04
N MET A 371 -1.42 4.47 -13.03
CA MET A 371 -0.87 5.24 -11.91
C MET A 371 0.03 4.38 -11.01
N VAL A 372 -0.34 3.11 -10.77
CA VAL A 372 0.51 2.15 -10.04
C VAL A 372 1.81 1.91 -10.82
N TRP A 373 1.71 1.69 -12.13
CA TRP A 373 2.86 1.46 -12.99
C TRP A 373 3.81 2.66 -13.07
N GLY A 374 3.28 3.88 -13.12
CA GLY A 374 4.03 5.14 -13.14
C GLY A 374 4.45 5.67 -11.77
N HIS A 375 4.11 4.97 -10.68
CA HIS A 375 4.45 5.40 -9.33
C HIS A 375 5.96 5.33 -9.07
N LEU A 376 6.45 6.15 -8.14
CA LEU A 376 7.87 6.16 -7.70
C LEU A 376 8.37 4.75 -7.32
N ALA A 377 7.51 3.89 -6.79
CA ALA A 377 7.83 2.48 -6.52
C ALA A 377 8.37 1.72 -7.76
N SER A 378 8.04 2.16 -8.98
CA SER A 378 8.59 1.58 -10.21
C SER A 378 10.08 1.89 -10.39
N VAL A 379 10.48 3.13 -10.09
CA VAL A 379 11.89 3.56 -10.12
C VAL A 379 12.68 2.90 -8.99
N ILE A 380 12.06 2.79 -7.81
CA ILE A 380 12.64 2.07 -6.67
C ILE A 380 12.89 0.60 -7.02
N GLY A 381 12.04 -0.02 -7.83
CA GLY A 381 12.23 -1.41 -8.29
C GLY A 381 13.51 -1.60 -9.10
N ASP A 382 13.81 -0.70 -10.03
CA ASP A 382 15.06 -0.75 -10.82
C ASP A 382 16.28 -0.53 -9.93
N TRP A 383 16.19 0.37 -8.97
CA TRP A 383 17.23 0.59 -7.96
C TRP A 383 17.41 -0.65 -7.06
N ALA A 384 16.33 -1.27 -6.62
CA ALA A 384 16.38 -2.48 -5.80
C ALA A 384 17.06 -3.65 -6.53
N ALA A 385 16.76 -3.85 -7.82
CA ALA A 385 17.37 -4.90 -8.64
C ALA A 385 18.90 -4.69 -8.78
N ARG A 386 19.33 -3.44 -8.97
CA ARG A 386 20.76 -3.10 -8.98
C ARG A 386 21.40 -3.32 -7.61
N GLY A 387 20.75 -2.83 -6.54
CA GLY A 387 21.21 -2.97 -5.17
C GLY A 387 21.39 -4.42 -4.76
N MET A 388 20.43 -5.28 -5.07
CA MET A 388 20.51 -6.72 -4.82
C MET A 388 21.78 -7.33 -5.44
N THR A 389 22.13 -6.93 -6.68
CA THR A 389 23.34 -7.42 -7.35
C THR A 389 24.62 -6.93 -6.67
N THR A 390 24.67 -5.65 -6.28
CA THR A 390 25.86 -5.07 -5.63
C THR A 390 26.08 -5.64 -4.22
N GLU A 391 25.01 -5.83 -3.44
CA GLU A 391 25.08 -6.53 -2.14
C GLU A 391 25.60 -7.96 -2.31
N HIS A 392 25.02 -8.73 -3.24
CA HIS A 392 25.43 -10.11 -3.50
C HIS A 392 26.91 -10.24 -3.92
N LEU A 393 27.41 -9.28 -4.67
CA LEU A 393 28.81 -9.27 -5.13
C LEU A 393 29.78 -8.59 -4.13
N GLY A 394 29.29 -8.07 -3.01
CA GLY A 394 30.11 -7.34 -2.04
C GLY A 394 30.72 -6.05 -2.60
N ILE A 395 30.04 -5.40 -3.54
CA ILE A 395 30.51 -4.16 -4.17
C ILE A 395 30.11 -2.98 -3.28
N GLU A 396 31.09 -2.30 -2.70
CA GLU A 396 30.84 -1.04 -1.98
C GLU A 396 30.23 0.01 -2.92
N GLN A 397 29.06 0.53 -2.57
CA GLN A 397 28.43 1.59 -3.33
C GLN A 397 28.95 2.94 -2.84
N GLU A 398 29.95 3.51 -3.52
CA GLU A 398 30.30 4.90 -3.30
C GLU A 398 29.11 5.81 -3.63
N GLY A 399 28.45 6.35 -2.62
CA GLY A 399 27.48 7.47 -2.74
C GLY A 399 26.16 7.15 -3.43
N THR A 400 25.70 5.89 -3.45
CA THR A 400 24.44 5.49 -4.10
C THR A 400 23.36 5.02 -3.12
N GLY A 401 23.23 5.70 -2.00
CA GLY A 401 21.89 5.80 -1.40
C GLY A 401 20.94 6.45 -2.42
N PRO A 402 19.61 6.31 -2.33
CA PRO A 402 18.73 7.05 -3.19
C PRO A 402 19.15 8.51 -3.12
N ARG A 403 19.73 9.00 -4.23
CA ARG A 403 20.01 10.43 -4.35
C ARG A 403 18.68 11.09 -4.14
N ASN A 404 18.63 12.04 -3.19
CA ASN A 404 17.48 12.83 -2.84
C ASN A 404 16.56 13.00 -4.07
N VAL A 405 15.44 12.27 -4.08
CA VAL A 405 14.35 12.45 -5.02
C VAL A 405 13.32 13.33 -4.36
#